data_909d19ccb9faf6158cc934f038281dec
#
_entry.id   909d19ccb9faf6158cc934f038281dec
#
_cell.length_a   1.000
_cell.length_b   1.000
_cell.length_c   1.000
_cell.angle_alpha   90.00
_cell.angle_beta   90.00
_cell.angle_gamma   90.00
#
_symmetry.space_group_name_H-M   'P 1'
#
loop_
_entity.id
_entity.type
_entity.pdbx_description
1 polymer ?
#
loop_
_entity_poly.entity_id
_entity_poly.type
_entity_poly.pdbx_seq_one_letter_code
_entity_poly.pdbx_strand_id
1 'polypeptide(L)'
;MSGIPIRRPYPVLSKEDVTRIRAAAVEGLERIGVKLGTTQGRNLLKEAGAKVDDRAETVKIPESLTDEILRRPPVHVILHARDAPQTADLDLAHVHLCNNGTGPLTLDFETGERRPSTSKDLADSAKVSNALENLHVFWPTCNSNDFPPEARLYEDLKVSFMNTPKHVLYASGANGEEARRLIAMSAMVAGGEEEVGERGGHGTSRGRRRLASRRKL
;
A
#
# COMPACT_ATOMS: atom_id res chain seq x y z
N MET A 1 -16.64 -0.60 -8.97
CA MET A 1 -17.33 0.63 -8.48
C MET A 1 -16.74 1.84 -9.16
N SER A 2 -17.56 2.66 -9.80
CA SER A 2 -17.11 3.97 -10.26
C SER A 2 -16.91 4.84 -9.02
N GLY A 3 -15.69 5.38 -8.83
CA GLY A 3 -15.42 6.33 -7.77
C GLY A 3 -16.28 7.60 -7.89
N ILE A 4 -16.20 8.47 -6.90
CA ILE A 4 -16.91 9.75 -6.89
C ILE A 4 -16.18 10.70 -7.85
N PRO A 5 -16.81 11.21 -8.93
CA PRO A 5 -16.12 12.04 -9.91
C PRO A 5 -15.67 13.39 -9.32
N ILE A 6 -14.43 13.77 -9.59
CA ILE A 6 -13.87 15.05 -9.19
C ILE A 6 -14.38 16.11 -10.18
N ARG A 7 -15.35 16.92 -9.76
CA ARG A 7 -15.88 18.01 -10.61
C ARG A 7 -14.97 19.24 -10.65
N ARG A 8 -14.34 19.58 -9.54
CA ARG A 8 -13.37 20.67 -9.42
C ARG A 8 -12.35 20.32 -8.34
N PRO A 9 -11.08 20.12 -8.68
CA PRO A 9 -10.03 20.00 -7.67
C PRO A 9 -9.91 21.32 -6.91
N TYR A 10 -9.74 21.24 -5.59
CA TYR A 10 -9.45 22.39 -4.75
C TYR A 10 -7.93 22.49 -4.56
N PRO A 11 -7.23 23.36 -5.29
CA PRO A 11 -5.77 23.50 -5.15
C PRO A 11 -5.46 24.26 -3.86
N VAL A 12 -4.88 23.58 -2.89
CA VAL A 12 -4.40 24.19 -1.63
C VAL A 12 -3.10 24.98 -1.88
N LEU A 13 -2.29 24.52 -2.80
CA LEU A 13 -0.99 25.10 -3.15
C LEU A 13 -0.99 25.62 -4.58
N SER A 14 -0.29 26.73 -4.81
CA SER A 14 -0.01 27.18 -6.16
C SER A 14 0.98 26.24 -6.88
N LYS A 15 1.07 26.31 -8.21
CA LYS A 15 2.07 25.54 -8.96
C LYS A 15 3.49 25.93 -8.57
N GLU A 16 3.70 27.21 -8.26
CA GLU A 16 5.00 27.71 -7.79
C GLU A 16 5.37 27.13 -6.43
N ASP A 17 4.41 27.02 -5.49
CA ASP A 17 4.66 26.41 -4.18
C ASP A 17 5.00 24.92 -4.31
N VAL A 18 4.28 24.19 -5.16
CA VAL A 18 4.61 22.77 -5.44
C VAL A 18 6.01 22.64 -6.03
N THR A 19 6.37 23.53 -6.97
CA THR A 19 7.71 23.54 -7.57
C THR A 19 8.80 23.82 -6.52
N ARG A 20 8.58 24.79 -5.64
CA ARG A 20 9.52 25.14 -4.57
C ARG A 20 9.70 24.00 -3.58
N ILE A 21 8.59 23.35 -3.15
CA ILE A 21 8.64 22.20 -2.25
C ILE A 21 9.42 21.06 -2.91
N ARG A 22 9.13 20.76 -4.18
CA ARG A 22 9.85 19.74 -4.93
C ARG A 22 11.35 20.04 -5.02
N ALA A 23 11.72 21.26 -5.39
CA ALA A 23 13.11 21.67 -5.49
C ALA A 23 13.86 21.52 -4.16
N ALA A 24 13.26 21.96 -3.05
CA ALA A 24 13.83 21.81 -1.71
C ALA A 24 13.98 20.32 -1.30
N ALA A 25 13.01 19.46 -1.64
CA ALA A 25 13.11 18.04 -1.35
C ALA A 25 14.23 17.36 -2.14
N VAL A 26 14.36 17.67 -3.44
CA VAL A 26 15.44 17.16 -4.30
C VAL A 26 16.81 17.67 -3.84
N GLU A 27 16.93 18.96 -3.50
CA GLU A 27 18.16 19.52 -2.93
C GLU A 27 18.53 18.82 -1.60
N GLY A 28 17.55 18.52 -0.75
CA GLY A 28 17.76 17.76 0.47
C GLY A 28 18.31 16.36 0.19
N LEU A 29 17.75 15.64 -0.79
CA LEU A 29 18.24 14.31 -1.18
C LEU A 29 19.65 14.35 -1.76
N GLU A 30 19.98 15.38 -2.53
CA GLU A 30 21.29 15.48 -3.20
C GLU A 30 22.38 16.01 -2.27
N ARG A 31 22.11 17.02 -1.45
CA ARG A 31 23.13 17.67 -0.60
C ARG A 31 23.27 17.03 0.76
N ILE A 32 22.15 16.75 1.43
CA ILE A 32 22.14 16.14 2.75
C ILE A 32 22.16 14.61 2.61
N GLY A 33 21.25 14.06 1.81
CA GLY A 33 21.06 12.63 1.63
C GLY A 33 20.18 12.01 2.71
N VAL A 34 20.10 10.69 2.68
CA VAL A 34 19.33 9.87 3.64
C VAL A 34 20.25 8.89 4.34
N LYS A 35 19.99 8.63 5.62
CA LYS A 35 20.69 7.60 6.38
C LYS A 35 20.09 6.24 6.05
N LEU A 36 20.94 5.28 5.63
CA LEU A 36 20.50 3.94 5.24
C LEU A 36 21.44 2.89 5.89
N GLY A 37 20.97 2.28 6.98
CA GLY A 37 21.77 1.36 7.80
C GLY A 37 22.14 0.03 7.13
N THR A 38 21.40 -0.41 6.09
CA THR A 38 21.65 -1.69 5.44
C THR A 38 22.67 -1.56 4.30
N THR A 39 23.73 -2.34 4.32
CA THR A 39 24.74 -2.40 3.25
C THR A 39 24.12 -2.79 1.91
N GLN A 40 23.17 -3.74 1.92
CA GLN A 40 22.47 -4.16 0.71
C GLN A 40 21.71 -2.99 0.05
N GLY A 41 20.99 -2.17 0.86
CA GLY A 41 20.28 -1.00 0.36
C GLY A 41 21.25 0.05 -0.20
N ARG A 42 22.36 0.30 0.49
CA ARG A 42 23.39 1.23 0.01
C ARG A 42 24.00 0.77 -1.33
N ASN A 43 24.32 -0.52 -1.47
CA ASN A 43 24.85 -1.06 -2.71
C ASN A 43 23.85 -0.93 -3.86
N LEU A 44 22.57 -1.23 -3.63
CA LEU A 44 21.51 -1.08 -4.64
C LEU A 44 21.42 0.37 -5.15
N LEU A 45 21.45 1.34 -4.25
CA LEU A 45 21.38 2.75 -4.63
C LEU A 45 22.69 3.24 -5.30
N LYS A 46 23.86 2.70 -4.89
CA LYS A 46 25.13 2.98 -5.54
C LYS A 46 25.15 2.48 -6.99
N GLU A 47 24.67 1.25 -7.23
CA GLU A 47 24.52 0.69 -8.58
C GLU A 47 23.55 1.49 -9.44
N ALA A 48 22.54 2.11 -8.82
CA ALA A 48 21.61 3.01 -9.49
C ALA A 48 22.18 4.41 -9.76
N GLY A 49 23.39 4.73 -9.28
CA GLY A 49 24.06 6.02 -9.53
C GLY A 49 24.03 7.01 -8.36
N ALA A 50 23.57 6.60 -7.17
CA ALA A 50 23.66 7.44 -5.97
C ALA A 50 25.08 7.49 -5.41
N LYS A 51 25.41 8.56 -4.70
CA LYS A 51 26.69 8.74 -4.00
C LYS A 51 26.57 8.19 -2.58
N VAL A 52 27.36 7.19 -2.23
CA VAL A 52 27.31 6.49 -0.95
C VAL A 52 28.55 6.79 -0.11
N ASP A 53 28.30 7.14 1.16
CA ASP A 53 29.31 7.16 2.21
C ASP A 53 29.01 6.00 3.17
N ASP A 54 29.78 4.93 3.05
CA ASP A 54 29.59 3.72 3.86
C ASP A 54 29.94 3.93 5.34
N ARG A 55 30.87 4.86 5.64
CA ARG A 55 31.25 5.16 7.03
C ARG A 55 30.17 5.95 7.76
N ALA A 56 29.56 6.91 7.08
CA ALA A 56 28.45 7.70 7.61
C ALA A 56 27.09 7.02 7.41
N GLU A 57 27.04 5.88 6.71
CA GLU A 57 25.82 5.20 6.29
C GLU A 57 24.85 6.12 5.53
N THR A 58 25.39 7.06 4.76
CA THR A 58 24.61 8.11 4.08
C THR A 58 24.63 7.89 2.59
N VAL A 59 23.47 8.07 1.98
CA VAL A 59 23.27 8.00 0.51
C VAL A 59 22.74 9.33 0.02
N LYS A 60 23.47 9.97 -0.89
CA LYS A 60 23.06 11.18 -1.58
C LYS A 60 22.54 10.82 -2.96
N ILE A 61 21.30 11.21 -3.24
CA ILE A 61 20.58 10.84 -4.45
C ILE A 61 20.56 12.05 -5.38
N PRO A 62 21.26 12.01 -6.55
CA PRO A 62 21.26 13.10 -7.49
C PRO A 62 19.88 13.42 -8.05
N GLU A 63 19.61 14.67 -8.41
CA GLU A 63 18.35 15.09 -9.04
C GLU A 63 18.00 14.24 -10.26
N SER A 64 18.99 13.99 -11.13
CA SER A 64 18.80 13.17 -12.34
C SER A 64 18.26 11.76 -12.05
N LEU A 65 18.76 11.13 -10.99
CA LEU A 65 18.29 9.80 -10.56
C LEU A 65 16.88 9.89 -9.97
N THR A 66 16.60 10.92 -9.17
CA THR A 66 15.26 11.18 -8.62
C THR A 66 14.25 11.36 -9.75
N ASP A 67 14.57 12.15 -10.75
CA ASP A 67 13.69 12.38 -11.91
C ASP A 67 13.46 11.13 -12.75
N GLU A 68 14.50 10.33 -12.96
CA GLU A 68 14.37 9.06 -13.67
C GLU A 68 13.42 8.10 -12.95
N ILE A 69 13.57 7.97 -11.62
CA ILE A 69 12.75 7.09 -10.82
C ILE A 69 11.29 7.56 -10.80
N LEU A 70 11.04 8.86 -10.66
CA LEU A 70 9.69 9.44 -10.62
C LEU A 70 8.90 9.29 -11.93
N ARG A 71 9.57 9.05 -13.05
CA ARG A 71 8.91 8.76 -14.34
C ARG A 71 8.47 7.31 -14.50
N ARG A 72 8.88 6.41 -13.60
CA ARG A 72 8.61 4.96 -13.70
C ARG A 72 7.24 4.54 -13.16
N PRO A 73 6.66 5.18 -12.12
CA PRO A 73 5.36 4.77 -11.60
C PRO A 73 4.27 4.87 -12.68
N PRO A 74 3.30 3.93 -12.68
CA PRO A 74 2.15 4.02 -13.57
C PRO A 74 1.27 5.21 -13.16
N VAL A 75 0.62 5.82 -14.15
CA VAL A 75 -0.36 6.91 -13.93
C VAL A 75 -1.66 6.37 -13.32
N HIS A 76 -2.01 5.13 -13.66
CA HIS A 76 -3.20 4.44 -13.16
C HIS A 76 -2.79 3.28 -12.26
N VAL A 77 -3.46 3.16 -11.12
CA VAL A 77 -3.31 2.02 -10.21
C VAL A 77 -4.68 1.40 -9.98
N ILE A 78 -4.82 0.14 -10.34
CA ILE A 78 -6.05 -0.60 -10.15
C ILE A 78 -5.97 -1.39 -8.85
N LEU A 79 -6.86 -1.08 -7.92
CA LEU A 79 -7.03 -1.81 -6.67
C LEU A 79 -8.09 -2.89 -6.89
N HIS A 80 -7.63 -4.09 -7.25
CA HIS A 80 -8.52 -5.20 -7.56
C HIS A 80 -9.26 -5.68 -6.32
N ALA A 81 -10.57 -5.76 -6.44
CA ALA A 81 -11.43 -6.45 -5.50
C ALA A 81 -11.57 -7.93 -5.89
N ARG A 82 -11.98 -8.78 -4.96
CA ARG A 82 -12.33 -10.17 -5.26
C ARG A 82 -13.57 -10.23 -6.16
N ASP A 83 -14.51 -9.34 -5.93
CA ASP A 83 -15.65 -9.13 -6.81
C ASP A 83 -15.35 -7.99 -7.80
N ALA A 84 -15.25 -8.31 -9.08
CA ALA A 84 -14.82 -7.39 -10.12
C ALA A 84 -15.57 -6.05 -10.16
N PRO A 85 -16.91 -5.98 -9.98
CA PRO A 85 -17.64 -4.70 -9.90
C PRO A 85 -17.19 -3.77 -8.78
N GLN A 86 -16.49 -4.28 -7.77
CA GLN A 86 -16.00 -3.51 -6.62
C GLN A 86 -14.54 -3.08 -6.75
N THR A 87 -13.91 -3.34 -7.89
CA THR A 87 -12.55 -2.86 -8.21
C THR A 87 -12.52 -1.33 -8.29
N ALA A 88 -11.50 -0.72 -7.69
CA ALA A 88 -11.30 0.73 -7.70
C ALA A 88 -10.14 1.09 -8.63
N ASP A 89 -10.38 2.01 -9.58
CA ASP A 89 -9.36 2.56 -10.48
C ASP A 89 -8.92 3.94 -10.00
N LEU A 90 -7.68 4.05 -9.55
CA LEU A 90 -7.06 5.31 -9.13
C LEU A 90 -6.56 6.06 -10.37
N ASP A 91 -7.48 6.68 -11.09
CA ASP A 91 -7.30 7.32 -12.40
C ASP A 91 -7.10 8.85 -12.32
N LEU A 92 -6.97 9.42 -11.12
CA LEU A 92 -6.89 10.86 -10.84
C LEU A 92 -8.16 11.67 -11.18
N ALA A 93 -9.18 11.04 -11.74
CA ALA A 93 -10.47 11.68 -12.08
C ALA A 93 -11.56 11.37 -11.04
N HIS A 94 -11.34 10.38 -10.19
CA HIS A 94 -12.29 9.93 -9.19
C HIS A 94 -11.68 9.88 -7.80
N VAL A 95 -12.52 10.14 -6.79
CA VAL A 95 -12.19 9.91 -5.37
C VAL A 95 -12.71 8.53 -4.97
N HIS A 96 -11.87 7.73 -4.40
CA HIS A 96 -12.22 6.47 -3.77
C HIS A 96 -12.11 6.60 -2.26
N LEU A 97 -13.20 6.32 -1.56
CA LEU A 97 -13.22 6.38 -0.11
C LEU A 97 -12.72 5.07 0.49
N CYS A 98 -11.91 5.20 1.53
CA CYS A 98 -11.43 4.13 2.37
C CYS A 98 -11.77 4.48 3.82
N ASN A 99 -12.13 3.49 4.62
CA ASN A 99 -12.22 3.69 6.07
C ASN A 99 -10.82 3.86 6.66
N ASN A 100 -10.75 4.35 7.89
CA ASN A 100 -9.48 4.43 8.62
C ASN A 100 -9.15 3.07 9.27
N GLY A 101 -7.91 2.64 9.27
CA GLY A 101 -7.39 1.45 9.98
C GLY A 101 -6.57 1.91 11.18
N THR A 102 -6.15 1.19 11.97
CA THR A 102 -6.17 -0.02 12.72
C THR A 102 -6.15 0.36 14.21
N GLY A 103 -7.25 0.27 14.89
CA GLY A 103 -7.37 0.60 16.31
C GLY A 103 -7.13 -0.63 17.20
N PRO A 104 -6.38 -0.53 18.31
CA PRO A 104 -6.23 -1.62 19.26
C PRO A 104 -7.45 -1.78 20.20
N LEU A 105 -8.32 -0.78 20.21
CA LEU A 105 -9.49 -0.69 21.10
C LEU A 105 -10.75 -0.39 20.30
N THR A 106 -11.88 -0.86 20.82
CA THR A 106 -13.21 -0.54 20.30
C THR A 106 -14.12 -0.06 21.43
N LEU A 107 -15.18 0.65 21.05
CA LEU A 107 -16.31 0.87 21.96
C LEU A 107 -17.31 -0.24 21.74
N ASP A 108 -17.69 -0.93 22.80
CA ASP A 108 -18.75 -1.90 22.76
C ASP A 108 -20.07 -1.20 22.41
N PHE A 109 -20.76 -1.72 21.41
CA PHE A 109 -21.94 -1.04 20.85
C PHE A 109 -23.11 -1.00 21.85
N GLU A 110 -23.25 -2.03 22.70
CA GLU A 110 -24.37 -2.15 23.63
C GLU A 110 -24.10 -1.41 24.94
N THR A 111 -22.88 -1.56 25.48
CA THR A 111 -22.54 -1.03 26.79
C THR A 111 -21.85 0.35 26.71
N GLY A 112 -21.27 0.71 25.57
CA GLY A 112 -20.44 1.93 25.43
C GLY A 112 -19.07 1.81 26.09
N GLU A 113 -18.72 0.66 26.66
CA GLU A 113 -17.44 0.45 27.32
C GLU A 113 -16.29 0.34 26.30
N ARG A 114 -15.16 0.93 26.67
CA ARG A 114 -13.94 0.83 25.88
C ARG A 114 -13.21 -0.46 26.25
N ARG A 115 -13.02 -1.33 25.29
CA ARG A 115 -12.36 -2.62 25.46
C ARG A 115 -11.38 -2.93 24.31
N PRO A 116 -10.45 -3.88 24.49
CA PRO A 116 -9.68 -4.43 23.38
C PRO A 116 -10.60 -4.95 22.27
N SER A 117 -10.23 -4.64 21.03
CA SER A 117 -10.95 -5.16 19.86
C SER A 117 -10.67 -6.64 19.64
N THR A 118 -11.60 -7.31 18.97
CA THR A 118 -11.56 -8.74 18.68
C THR A 118 -11.71 -8.99 17.17
N SER A 119 -11.42 -10.22 16.74
CA SER A 119 -11.69 -10.68 15.38
C SER A 119 -13.16 -10.54 14.97
N LYS A 120 -14.10 -10.67 15.93
CA LYS A 120 -15.52 -10.42 15.69
C LYS A 120 -15.80 -8.94 15.36
N ASP A 121 -15.21 -8.01 16.09
CA ASP A 121 -15.37 -6.57 15.82
C ASP A 121 -14.84 -6.23 14.42
N LEU A 122 -13.71 -6.80 14.03
CA LEU A 122 -13.16 -6.66 12.69
C LEU A 122 -14.09 -7.23 11.62
N ALA A 123 -14.64 -8.43 11.84
CA ALA A 123 -15.58 -9.05 10.92
C ALA A 123 -16.85 -8.21 10.73
N ASP A 124 -17.40 -7.69 11.82
CA ASP A 124 -18.61 -6.86 11.77
C ASP A 124 -18.34 -5.53 11.06
N SER A 125 -17.18 -4.90 11.31
CA SER A 125 -16.78 -3.69 10.58
C SER A 125 -16.56 -3.93 9.08
N ALA A 126 -16.03 -5.10 8.70
CA ALA A 126 -15.87 -5.48 7.31
C ALA A 126 -17.22 -5.67 6.60
N LYS A 127 -18.20 -6.29 7.26
CA LYS A 127 -19.56 -6.45 6.75
C LYS A 127 -20.27 -5.10 6.57
N VAL A 128 -20.16 -4.21 7.56
CA VAL A 128 -20.73 -2.84 7.47
C VAL A 128 -20.05 -2.09 6.30
N SER A 129 -18.74 -2.15 6.22
CA SER A 129 -18.00 -1.52 5.12
C SER A 129 -18.39 -2.10 3.76
N ASN A 130 -18.68 -3.39 3.68
CA ASN A 130 -19.15 -4.02 2.45
C ASN A 130 -20.54 -3.51 2.02
N ALA A 131 -21.43 -3.26 2.96
CA ALA A 131 -22.78 -2.76 2.69
C ALA A 131 -22.80 -1.29 2.25
N LEU A 132 -21.74 -0.52 2.51
CA LEU A 132 -21.66 0.89 2.16
C LEU A 132 -21.18 1.06 0.70
N GLU A 133 -22.07 1.49 -0.21
CA GLU A 133 -21.75 1.63 -1.64
C GLU A 133 -20.61 2.61 -1.92
N ASN A 134 -20.51 3.70 -1.17
CA ASN A 134 -19.49 4.73 -1.36
C ASN A 134 -18.15 4.42 -0.67
N LEU A 135 -18.03 3.33 0.07
CA LEU A 135 -16.76 2.84 0.58
C LEU A 135 -16.16 1.86 -0.42
N HIS A 136 -15.07 2.24 -1.07
CA HIS A 136 -14.51 1.50 -2.21
C HIS A 136 -13.40 0.52 -1.80
N VAL A 137 -12.66 0.87 -0.75
CA VAL A 137 -11.52 0.11 -0.24
C VAL A 137 -11.74 -0.12 1.25
N PHE A 138 -11.49 -1.35 1.71
CA PHE A 138 -11.56 -1.69 3.12
C PHE A 138 -10.16 -1.73 3.73
N TRP A 139 -9.96 -0.98 4.80
CA TRP A 139 -8.80 -1.09 5.66
C TRP A 139 -9.25 -1.72 6.99
N PRO A 140 -8.60 -2.79 7.50
CA PRO A 140 -8.94 -3.37 8.80
C PRO A 140 -9.02 -2.28 9.87
N THR A 141 -10.22 -2.09 10.46
CA THR A 141 -10.48 -0.98 11.37
C THR A 141 -9.88 -1.18 12.75
N CYS A 142 -9.65 -2.43 13.12
CA CYS A 142 -9.12 -2.82 14.41
C CYS A 142 -8.33 -4.13 14.32
N ASN A 143 -7.61 -4.44 15.39
CA ASN A 143 -6.82 -5.66 15.51
C ASN A 143 -7.63 -6.78 16.17
N SER A 144 -7.33 -8.03 15.80
CA SER A 144 -7.82 -9.25 16.45
C SER A 144 -7.01 -9.53 17.72
N ASN A 145 -7.27 -8.77 18.81
CA ASN A 145 -6.50 -8.92 20.06
C ASN A 145 -6.83 -10.20 20.83
N ASP A 146 -7.83 -10.94 20.41
CA ASP A 146 -8.17 -12.31 20.85
C ASP A 146 -7.22 -13.37 20.29
N PHE A 147 -6.27 -12.99 19.42
CA PHE A 147 -5.20 -13.84 18.90
C PHE A 147 -3.81 -13.42 19.41
N PRO A 148 -2.84 -14.37 19.49
CA PRO A 148 -1.46 -14.05 19.82
C PRO A 148 -0.86 -13.00 18.85
N PRO A 149 0.04 -12.12 19.32
CA PRO A 149 0.61 -11.04 18.50
C PRO A 149 1.18 -11.50 17.16
N GLU A 150 1.81 -12.68 17.13
CA GLU A 150 2.44 -13.27 15.95
C GLU A 150 1.42 -13.72 14.88
N ALA A 151 0.19 -14.00 15.30
CA ALA A 151 -0.88 -14.47 14.43
C ALA A 151 -1.82 -13.34 13.97
N ARG A 152 -1.87 -12.23 14.71
CA ARG A 152 -2.84 -11.13 14.48
C ARG A 152 -2.88 -10.64 13.06
N LEU A 153 -1.70 -10.36 12.50
CA LEU A 153 -1.57 -9.87 11.13
C LEU A 153 -2.28 -10.76 10.11
N TYR A 154 -2.09 -12.06 10.25
CA TYR A 154 -2.67 -13.05 9.33
C TYR A 154 -4.15 -13.27 9.61
N GLU A 155 -4.55 -13.24 10.88
CA GLU A 155 -5.96 -13.34 11.25
C GLU A 155 -6.76 -12.12 10.79
N ASP A 156 -6.22 -10.90 10.98
CA ASP A 156 -6.85 -9.67 10.51
C ASP A 156 -7.09 -9.71 9.00
N LEU A 157 -6.10 -10.19 8.23
CA LEU A 157 -6.23 -10.32 6.78
C LEU A 157 -7.25 -11.40 6.39
N LYS A 158 -7.19 -12.57 7.04
CA LYS A 158 -8.14 -13.67 6.83
C LYS A 158 -9.56 -13.23 7.12
N VAL A 159 -9.81 -12.62 8.29
CA VAL A 159 -11.13 -12.12 8.68
C VAL A 159 -11.64 -11.10 7.69
N SER A 160 -10.79 -10.20 7.24
CA SER A 160 -11.13 -9.20 6.23
C SER A 160 -11.57 -9.86 4.92
N PHE A 161 -10.78 -10.77 4.38
CA PHE A 161 -11.11 -11.48 3.15
C PHE A 161 -12.40 -12.31 3.26
N MET A 162 -12.68 -12.87 4.42
CA MET A 162 -13.92 -13.67 4.62
C MET A 162 -15.18 -12.81 4.69
N ASN A 163 -15.08 -11.53 5.05
CA ASN A 163 -16.24 -10.68 5.35
C ASN A 163 -16.47 -9.53 4.35
N THR A 164 -15.52 -9.26 3.44
CA THR A 164 -15.74 -8.32 2.33
C THR A 164 -15.05 -8.80 1.05
N PRO A 165 -15.68 -8.67 -0.13
CA PRO A 165 -15.06 -8.89 -1.43
C PRO A 165 -14.31 -7.65 -1.93
N LYS A 166 -14.41 -6.50 -1.28
CA LYS A 166 -13.71 -5.26 -1.66
C LYS A 166 -12.21 -5.45 -1.58
N HIS A 167 -11.47 -4.54 -2.25
CA HIS A 167 -10.02 -4.47 -2.06
C HIS A 167 -9.70 -4.26 -0.59
N VAL A 168 -8.85 -5.13 -0.04
CA VAL A 168 -8.36 -5.00 1.34
C VAL A 168 -7.00 -4.31 1.31
N LEU A 169 -6.95 -3.07 1.80
CA LEU A 169 -5.70 -2.35 2.02
C LEU A 169 -5.10 -2.80 3.34
N TYR A 170 -3.85 -3.24 3.32
CA TYR A 170 -3.17 -3.66 4.53
C TYR A 170 -1.79 -2.99 4.62
N ALA A 171 -1.43 -2.54 5.83
CA ALA A 171 -0.06 -2.12 6.09
C ALA A 171 0.84 -3.36 6.11
N SER A 172 1.89 -3.36 5.30
CA SER A 172 2.81 -4.50 5.19
C SER A 172 3.46 -4.82 6.52
N GLY A 173 3.80 -6.09 6.71
CA GLY A 173 4.55 -6.57 7.86
C GLY A 173 5.94 -5.94 7.99
N ALA A 174 6.54 -6.13 9.16
CA ALA A 174 7.82 -5.53 9.52
C ALA A 174 9.03 -6.09 8.74
N ASN A 175 8.85 -7.20 8.02
CA ASN A 175 9.95 -7.88 7.32
C ASN A 175 9.51 -8.60 6.04
N GLY A 176 10.49 -9.03 5.24
CA GLY A 176 10.24 -9.67 3.94
C GLY A 176 9.57 -11.04 4.03
N GLU A 177 9.67 -11.74 5.15
CA GLU A 177 8.99 -13.03 5.34
C GLU A 177 7.50 -12.83 5.56
N GLU A 178 7.11 -11.90 6.41
CA GLU A 178 5.71 -11.51 6.60
C GLU A 178 5.09 -11.04 5.28
N ALA A 179 5.80 -10.19 4.52
CA ALA A 179 5.33 -9.74 3.21
C ALA A 179 5.07 -10.92 2.25
N ARG A 180 5.95 -11.93 2.20
CA ARG A 180 5.74 -13.13 1.37
C ARG A 180 4.50 -13.91 1.80
N ARG A 181 4.27 -14.06 3.11
CA ARG A 181 3.09 -14.75 3.64
C ARG A 181 1.80 -14.01 3.30
N LEU A 182 1.79 -12.67 3.43
CA LEU A 182 0.63 -11.85 3.04
C LEU A 182 0.33 -11.96 1.54
N ILE A 183 1.38 -11.96 0.70
CA ILE A 183 1.25 -12.18 -0.75
C ILE A 183 0.67 -13.57 -1.03
N ALA A 184 1.15 -14.62 -0.34
CA ALA A 184 0.64 -15.97 -0.51
C ALA A 184 -0.84 -16.09 -0.10
N MET A 185 -1.25 -15.45 1.01
CA MET A 185 -2.66 -15.40 1.42
C MET A 185 -3.51 -14.66 0.39
N SER A 186 -3.02 -13.55 -0.14
CA SER A 186 -3.71 -12.81 -1.21
C SER A 186 -3.83 -13.62 -2.49
N ALA A 187 -2.80 -14.40 -2.83
CA ALA A 187 -2.80 -15.30 -3.98
C ALA A 187 -3.86 -16.41 -3.84
N MET A 188 -3.98 -17.03 -2.67
CA MET A 188 -5.02 -18.02 -2.42
C MET A 188 -6.43 -17.46 -2.66
N VAL A 189 -6.68 -16.22 -2.21
CA VAL A 189 -7.98 -15.55 -2.36
C VAL A 189 -8.23 -15.12 -3.81
N ALA A 190 -7.18 -14.78 -4.54
CA ALA A 190 -7.27 -14.36 -5.94
C ALA A 190 -7.43 -15.54 -6.93
N GLY A 191 -7.19 -16.78 -6.48
CA GLY A 191 -7.24 -17.97 -7.34
C GLY A 191 -5.87 -18.48 -7.79
N GLY A 192 -4.78 -17.90 -7.30
CA GLY A 192 -3.40 -18.33 -7.57
C GLY A 192 -2.41 -17.17 -7.70
N GLU A 193 -1.11 -17.49 -7.72
CA GLU A 193 -0.05 -16.49 -7.87
C GLU A 193 -0.06 -15.83 -9.26
N GLU A 194 -0.48 -16.55 -10.30
CA GLU A 194 -0.59 -16.00 -11.65
C GLU A 194 -1.66 -14.92 -11.72
N GLU A 195 -2.81 -15.13 -11.09
CA GLU A 195 -3.89 -14.15 -11.00
C GLU A 195 -3.46 -12.86 -10.27
N VAL A 196 -2.69 -12.98 -9.18
CA VAL A 196 -2.11 -11.81 -8.50
C VAL A 196 -1.11 -11.09 -9.40
N GLY A 197 -0.27 -11.85 -10.12
CA GLY A 197 0.69 -11.31 -11.07
C GLY A 197 0.02 -10.58 -12.23
N GLU A 198 -1.07 -11.12 -12.77
CA GLU A 198 -1.84 -10.49 -13.85
C GLU A 198 -2.60 -9.26 -13.37
N ARG A 199 -3.26 -9.33 -12.22
CA ARG A 199 -3.97 -8.19 -11.60
C ARG A 199 -3.01 -7.09 -11.17
N GLY A 200 -1.82 -7.42 -10.66
CA GLY A 200 -0.77 -6.45 -10.34
C GLY A 200 -0.02 -5.90 -11.56
N GLY A 201 -0.10 -6.57 -12.71
CA GLY A 201 0.66 -6.26 -13.93
C GLY A 201 -0.05 -5.36 -14.96
N HIS A 202 -1.30 -5.00 -14.75
CA HIS A 202 -2.08 -4.21 -15.74
C HIS A 202 -1.61 -2.75 -15.89
N GLY A 203 -0.53 -2.34 -15.22
CA GLY A 203 0.07 -1.01 -15.37
C GLY A 203 1.15 -0.87 -16.45
N THR A 204 1.77 -1.93 -16.95
CA THR A 204 2.75 -1.81 -18.06
C THR A 204 2.97 -3.12 -18.80
N SER A 205 2.86 -3.09 -20.13
CA SER A 205 3.33 -4.14 -21.06
C SER A 205 4.85 -4.46 -20.95
N ARG A 206 5.58 -3.75 -20.10
CA ARG A 206 7.02 -3.93 -19.81
C ARG A 206 7.29 -4.78 -18.56
N GLY A 207 6.32 -4.97 -17.64
CA GLY A 207 6.51 -5.75 -16.41
C GLY A 207 6.69 -7.26 -16.66
N ARG A 208 6.04 -7.80 -17.69
CA ARG A 208 6.07 -9.24 -18.01
C ARG A 208 7.46 -9.78 -18.39
N ARG A 209 8.38 -8.96 -18.90
CA ARG A 209 9.72 -9.42 -19.31
C ARG A 209 10.77 -9.47 -18.21
N ARG A 210 10.56 -8.79 -17.06
CA ARG A 210 11.57 -8.74 -15.99
C ARG A 210 11.43 -9.82 -14.91
N LEU A 211 10.24 -10.38 -14.71
CA LEU A 211 10.05 -11.49 -13.75
C LEU A 211 10.52 -12.83 -14.35
N ALA A 212 10.41 -13.01 -15.66
CA ALA A 212 10.87 -14.23 -16.33
C ALA A 212 12.41 -14.34 -16.41
N SER A 213 13.15 -13.22 -16.38
CA SER A 213 14.62 -13.23 -16.48
C SER A 213 15.36 -13.45 -15.13
N ARG A 214 14.66 -13.43 -14.00
CA ARG A 214 15.26 -13.67 -12.67
C ARG A 214 15.10 -15.10 -12.14
N ARG A 215 14.53 -16.02 -12.93
CA ARG A 215 14.47 -17.46 -12.59
C ARG A 215 15.68 -18.26 -13.11
N LYS A 216 16.74 -17.59 -13.59
CA LYS A 216 18.00 -18.24 -13.96
C LYS A 216 19.15 -17.49 -13.28
N LEU A 217 19.32 -17.73 -11.98
CA LEU A 217 20.60 -17.66 -11.24
C LEU A 217 20.38 -18.39 -9.91
#